data_134bac17de988632764d2b55b3cbc8a3
#
_entry.id   134bac17de988632764d2b55b3cbc8a3
#
_cell.length_a   1.000
_cell.length_b   1.000
_cell.length_c   1.000
_cell.angle_alpha   90.00
_cell.angle_beta   90.00
_cell.angle_gamma   90.00
#
_symmetry.space_group_name_H-M   'P 1'
#
loop_
_entity.id
_entity.type
_entity.pdbx_description
1 polymer ?
#
loop_
_entity_poly.entity_id
_entity_poly.type
_entity_poly.pdbx_seq_one_letter_code
_entity_poly.pdbx_strand_id
1 'polypeptide(L)'
;MVAFGLEQCHQLQQAELMGRQATALKRQNPWAHHAVAHVLETQARVEEGIAWMLAVSDSWNLCNSMLYTHNWWHIALFYLKQGEIAEVLSLYETCIWGRARQDSPKDQVGAISLLLRLELQGVNVERQWAELAGLLQHRIHEHALPFQDLHYIYALARSSQPKQAYEMLVSMVAYA
;
A
#
# COMPACT_ATOMS: atom_id res chain seq x y z
N MET A 1 -11.02 -14.14 6.91
CA MET A 1 -9.71 -14.84 6.72
C MET A 1 -9.76 -15.91 5.64
N VAL A 2 -10.85 -16.71 5.50
CA VAL A 2 -10.94 -17.76 4.46
C VAL A 2 -10.73 -17.21 3.03
N ALA A 3 -11.43 -16.13 2.67
CA ALA A 3 -11.29 -15.52 1.33
C ALA A 3 -9.85 -15.13 0.99
N PHE A 4 -9.13 -14.52 1.93
CA PHE A 4 -7.73 -14.16 1.73
C PHE A 4 -6.81 -15.38 1.60
N GLY A 5 -7.04 -16.44 2.41
CA GLY A 5 -6.28 -17.70 2.27
C GLY A 5 -6.51 -18.37 0.91
N LEU A 6 -7.73 -18.36 0.40
CA LEU A 6 -8.07 -18.88 -0.94
C LEU A 6 -7.38 -18.06 -2.05
N GLU A 7 -7.35 -16.74 -1.91
CA GLU A 7 -6.68 -15.83 -2.85
C GLU A 7 -5.17 -16.13 -2.90
N GLN A 8 -4.52 -16.26 -1.75
CA GLN A 8 -3.09 -16.63 -1.65
C GLN A 8 -2.78 -18.03 -2.26
N CYS A 9 -3.76 -18.92 -2.27
CA CYS A 9 -3.68 -20.22 -2.98
C CYS A 9 -4.09 -20.14 -4.44
N HIS A 10 -4.30 -18.95 -4.99
CA HIS A 10 -4.74 -18.69 -6.36
C HIS A 10 -6.10 -19.30 -6.72
N GLN A 11 -6.94 -19.59 -5.71
CA GLN A 11 -8.32 -20.06 -5.89
C GLN A 11 -9.26 -18.85 -6.03
N LEU A 12 -9.04 -18.03 -7.06
CA LEU A 12 -9.59 -16.68 -7.19
C LEU A 12 -11.13 -16.65 -7.18
N GLN A 13 -11.78 -17.55 -7.89
CA GLN A 13 -13.27 -17.62 -7.94
C GLN A 13 -13.88 -17.90 -6.56
N GLN A 14 -13.28 -18.84 -5.82
CA GLN A 14 -13.75 -19.17 -4.46
C GLN A 14 -13.44 -18.04 -3.48
N ALA A 15 -12.28 -17.41 -3.62
CA ALA A 15 -11.89 -16.25 -2.80
C ALA A 15 -12.88 -15.09 -2.97
N GLU A 16 -13.23 -14.76 -4.21
CA GLU A 16 -14.22 -13.73 -4.51
C GLU A 16 -15.59 -14.04 -3.92
N LEU A 17 -16.08 -15.26 -4.15
CA LEU A 17 -17.37 -15.71 -3.62
C LEU A 17 -17.43 -15.56 -2.10
N MET A 18 -16.41 -16.07 -1.41
CA MET A 18 -16.33 -16.00 0.07
C MET A 18 -16.20 -14.57 0.57
N GLY A 19 -15.43 -13.71 -0.12
CA GLY A 19 -15.28 -12.31 0.24
C GLY A 19 -16.59 -11.53 0.08
N ARG A 20 -17.28 -11.71 -1.02
CA ARG A 20 -18.59 -11.07 -1.28
C ARG A 20 -19.67 -11.55 -0.29
N GLN A 21 -19.72 -12.85 0.01
CA GLN A 21 -20.62 -13.39 1.03
C GLN A 21 -20.33 -12.84 2.42
N ALA A 22 -19.05 -12.75 2.81
CA ALA A 22 -18.65 -12.16 4.09
C ALA A 22 -19.04 -10.68 4.20
N THR A 23 -18.95 -9.93 3.10
CA THR A 23 -19.38 -8.53 3.04
C THR A 23 -20.90 -8.41 3.11
N ALA A 24 -21.64 -9.30 2.46
CA ALA A 24 -23.11 -9.32 2.54
C ALA A 24 -23.61 -9.63 3.95
N LEU A 25 -22.94 -10.53 4.67
CA LEU A 25 -23.24 -10.85 6.07
C LEU A 25 -22.85 -9.72 7.03
N LYS A 26 -21.75 -9.05 6.77
CA LYS A 26 -21.25 -7.94 7.59
C LYS A 26 -20.54 -6.93 6.68
N ARG A 27 -21.26 -5.85 6.34
CA ARG A 27 -20.73 -4.79 5.46
C ARG A 27 -19.44 -4.16 5.99
N GLN A 28 -19.28 -4.01 7.33
CA GLN A 28 -18.06 -3.51 7.95
C GLN A 28 -17.03 -4.65 8.15
N ASN A 29 -16.61 -5.28 7.06
CA ASN A 29 -15.59 -6.33 7.06
C ASN A 29 -14.45 -5.97 6.09
N PRO A 30 -13.55 -5.05 6.49
CA PRO A 30 -12.51 -4.51 5.60
C PRO A 30 -11.56 -5.57 5.07
N TRP A 31 -11.34 -6.67 5.79
CA TRP A 31 -10.54 -7.79 5.28
C TRP A 31 -11.22 -8.58 4.16
N ALA A 32 -12.56 -8.63 4.17
CA ALA A 32 -13.31 -9.23 3.05
C ALA A 32 -13.24 -8.33 1.81
N HIS A 33 -13.38 -7.01 2.01
CA HIS A 33 -13.22 -6.03 0.93
C HIS A 33 -11.85 -6.14 0.27
N HIS A 34 -10.79 -6.18 1.08
CA HIS A 34 -9.42 -6.35 0.67
C HIS A 34 -9.18 -7.64 -0.13
N ALA A 35 -9.70 -8.79 0.35
CA ALA A 35 -9.53 -10.06 -0.36
C ALA A 35 -10.19 -10.04 -1.76
N VAL A 36 -11.37 -9.42 -1.90
CA VAL A 36 -12.02 -9.25 -3.20
C VAL A 36 -11.22 -8.28 -4.09
N ALA A 37 -10.67 -7.20 -3.52
CA ALA A 37 -9.83 -6.28 -4.28
C ALA A 37 -8.61 -6.98 -4.90
N HIS A 38 -7.93 -7.85 -4.14
CA HIS A 38 -6.82 -8.66 -4.66
C HIS A 38 -7.23 -9.53 -5.85
N VAL A 39 -8.41 -10.19 -5.77
CA VAL A 39 -8.92 -11.00 -6.88
C VAL A 39 -9.16 -10.15 -8.11
N LEU A 40 -9.86 -9.01 -7.96
CA LEU A 40 -10.19 -8.11 -9.06
C LEU A 40 -8.92 -7.51 -9.68
N GLU A 41 -7.92 -7.20 -8.87
CA GLU A 41 -6.63 -6.71 -9.34
C GLU A 41 -5.87 -7.78 -10.13
N THR A 42 -5.80 -9.01 -9.62
CA THR A 42 -5.14 -10.15 -10.27
C THR A 42 -5.78 -10.50 -11.62
N GLN A 43 -7.09 -10.31 -11.73
CA GLN A 43 -7.85 -10.56 -12.96
C GLN A 43 -7.93 -9.34 -13.89
N ALA A 44 -7.30 -8.23 -13.55
CA ALA A 44 -7.35 -6.96 -14.28
C ALA A 44 -8.78 -6.40 -14.47
N ARG A 45 -9.69 -6.67 -13.53
CA ARG A 45 -11.07 -6.15 -13.50
C ARG A 45 -11.09 -4.79 -12.81
N VAL A 46 -10.49 -3.82 -13.48
CA VAL A 46 -10.13 -2.52 -12.88
C VAL A 46 -11.37 -1.71 -12.50
N GLU A 47 -12.31 -1.50 -13.42
CA GLU A 47 -13.54 -0.71 -13.19
C GLU A 47 -14.39 -1.32 -12.07
N GLU A 48 -14.47 -2.64 -12.06
CA GLU A 48 -15.20 -3.36 -11.02
C GLU A 48 -14.49 -3.25 -9.66
N GLY A 49 -13.15 -3.27 -9.66
CA GLY A 49 -12.34 -3.06 -8.46
C GLY A 49 -12.59 -1.69 -7.83
N ILE A 50 -12.58 -0.63 -8.64
CA ILE A 50 -12.90 0.74 -8.19
C ILE A 50 -14.33 0.78 -7.61
N ALA A 51 -15.31 0.29 -8.37
CA ALA A 51 -16.71 0.30 -7.95
C ALA A 51 -16.93 -0.49 -6.66
N TRP A 52 -16.32 -1.69 -6.55
CA TRP A 52 -16.38 -2.53 -5.36
C TRP A 52 -15.84 -1.81 -4.13
N MET A 53 -14.63 -1.28 -4.22
CA MET A 53 -13.95 -0.67 -3.08
C MET A 53 -14.62 0.64 -2.66
N LEU A 54 -15.02 1.49 -3.61
CA LEU A 54 -15.73 2.74 -3.31
C LEU A 54 -17.08 2.49 -2.63
N ALA A 55 -17.82 1.46 -3.04
CA ALA A 55 -19.13 1.13 -2.45
C ALA A 55 -19.06 0.77 -0.95
N VAL A 56 -17.89 0.43 -0.43
CA VAL A 56 -17.69 0.03 0.98
C VAL A 56 -16.74 0.95 1.76
N SER A 57 -16.14 1.93 1.10
CA SER A 57 -15.04 2.75 1.66
C SER A 57 -15.43 3.56 2.91
N ASP A 58 -16.68 4.02 3.00
CA ASP A 58 -17.22 4.72 4.16
C ASP A 58 -17.15 3.89 5.45
N SER A 59 -17.16 2.55 5.33
CA SER A 59 -17.06 1.63 6.45
C SER A 59 -15.66 1.52 7.07
N TRP A 60 -14.62 2.08 6.41
CA TRP A 60 -13.23 1.95 6.88
C TRP A 60 -12.82 2.99 7.93
N ASN A 61 -13.63 4.02 8.17
CA ASN A 61 -13.30 5.11 9.10
C ASN A 61 -13.02 4.65 10.54
N LEU A 62 -13.47 3.45 10.91
CA LEU A 62 -13.23 2.85 12.22
C LEU A 62 -12.06 1.84 12.22
N CYS A 63 -11.38 1.65 11.09
CA CYS A 63 -10.22 0.79 11.00
C CYS A 63 -9.00 1.41 11.68
N ASN A 64 -8.04 0.56 12.06
CA ASN A 64 -6.71 1.07 12.35
C ASN A 64 -6.09 1.70 11.10
N SER A 65 -5.08 2.54 11.30
CA SER A 65 -4.45 3.31 10.23
C SER A 65 -3.99 2.41 9.06
N MET A 66 -3.27 1.33 9.35
CA MET A 66 -2.76 0.41 8.33
C MET A 66 -3.86 -0.15 7.43
N LEU A 67 -4.96 -0.65 8.00
CA LEU A 67 -6.02 -1.27 7.20
C LEU A 67 -6.84 -0.23 6.43
N TYR A 68 -7.02 0.96 7.02
CA TYR A 68 -7.63 2.09 6.33
C TYR A 68 -6.80 2.51 5.12
N THR A 69 -5.53 2.84 5.32
CA THR A 69 -4.63 3.34 4.27
C THR A 69 -4.39 2.29 3.20
N HIS A 70 -4.29 1.01 3.57
CA HIS A 70 -4.06 -0.10 2.66
C HIS A 70 -5.26 -0.38 1.73
N ASN A 71 -6.49 -0.27 2.23
CA ASN A 71 -7.66 -0.38 1.36
C ASN A 71 -7.73 0.78 0.34
N TRP A 72 -7.42 2.01 0.76
CA TRP A 72 -7.31 3.14 -0.16
C TRP A 72 -6.14 3.00 -1.14
N TRP A 73 -5.06 2.36 -0.71
CA TRP A 73 -3.93 2.03 -1.57
C TRP A 73 -4.35 1.09 -2.73
N HIS A 74 -5.23 0.11 -2.50
CA HIS A 74 -5.78 -0.72 -3.58
C HIS A 74 -6.61 0.09 -4.57
N ILE A 75 -7.41 1.06 -4.12
CA ILE A 75 -8.12 1.96 -5.02
C ILE A 75 -7.12 2.77 -5.86
N ALA A 76 -6.06 3.27 -5.23
CA ALA A 76 -5.01 3.98 -5.95
C ALA A 76 -4.31 3.11 -7.00
N LEU A 77 -4.10 1.81 -6.76
CA LEU A 77 -3.57 0.89 -7.76
C LEU A 77 -4.51 0.71 -8.95
N PHE A 78 -5.81 0.63 -8.74
CA PHE A 78 -6.77 0.56 -9.83
C PHE A 78 -6.75 1.84 -10.69
N TYR A 79 -6.77 3.02 -10.06
CA TYR A 79 -6.63 4.29 -10.79
C TYR A 79 -5.30 4.41 -11.52
N LEU A 80 -4.22 3.92 -10.90
CA LEU A 80 -2.90 3.91 -11.54
C LEU A 80 -2.89 3.06 -12.82
N LYS A 81 -3.60 1.93 -12.84
CA LYS A 81 -3.78 1.08 -14.04
C LYS A 81 -4.57 1.78 -15.13
N GLN A 82 -5.48 2.71 -14.80
CA GLN A 82 -6.22 3.54 -15.76
C GLN A 82 -5.43 4.77 -16.23
N GLY A 83 -4.27 5.05 -15.61
CA GLY A 83 -3.49 6.26 -15.91
C GLY A 83 -4.05 7.54 -15.24
N GLU A 84 -4.98 7.41 -14.30
CA GLU A 84 -5.62 8.51 -13.59
C GLU A 84 -4.69 9.06 -12.48
N ILE A 85 -3.55 9.61 -12.90
CA ILE A 85 -2.45 10.04 -11.99
C ILE A 85 -2.92 11.10 -10.99
N ALA A 86 -3.78 12.02 -11.41
CA ALA A 86 -4.29 13.06 -10.53
C ALA A 86 -5.08 12.47 -9.34
N GLU A 87 -5.91 11.45 -9.59
CA GLU A 87 -6.67 10.75 -8.58
C GLU A 87 -5.74 9.98 -7.63
N VAL A 88 -4.71 9.32 -8.17
CA VAL A 88 -3.72 8.60 -7.35
C VAL A 88 -2.99 9.55 -6.40
N LEU A 89 -2.55 10.71 -6.89
CA LEU A 89 -1.89 11.73 -6.06
C LEU A 89 -2.85 12.30 -5.01
N SER A 90 -4.10 12.57 -5.38
CA SER A 90 -5.13 13.02 -4.44
C SER A 90 -5.36 12.00 -3.33
N LEU A 91 -5.49 10.72 -3.66
CA LEU A 91 -5.63 9.64 -2.69
C LEU A 91 -4.40 9.47 -1.80
N TYR A 92 -3.20 9.63 -2.36
CA TYR A 92 -1.98 9.63 -1.57
C TYR A 92 -2.01 10.70 -0.47
N GLU A 93 -2.34 11.94 -0.84
CA GLU A 93 -2.33 13.09 0.08
C GLU A 93 -3.49 13.05 1.10
N THR A 94 -4.66 12.52 0.73
CA THR A 94 -5.87 12.63 1.56
C THR A 94 -6.21 11.36 2.33
N CYS A 95 -5.97 10.18 1.77
CA CYS A 95 -6.43 8.90 2.31
C CYS A 95 -5.31 7.96 2.70
N ILE A 96 -4.16 8.01 2.02
CA ILE A 96 -3.06 7.08 2.25
C ILE A 96 -2.07 7.73 3.21
N TRP A 97 -1.18 8.60 2.71
CA TRP A 97 -0.19 9.26 3.57
C TRP A 97 -0.81 10.31 4.52
N GLY A 98 -1.80 11.06 4.06
CA GLY A 98 -2.51 12.05 4.87
C GLY A 98 -3.30 11.49 6.06
N ARG A 99 -3.57 10.19 6.09
CA ARG A 99 -4.24 9.47 7.19
C ARG A 99 -3.37 8.41 7.86
N ALA A 100 -2.14 8.26 7.38
CA ALA A 100 -1.17 7.32 7.90
C ALA A 100 -0.74 7.66 9.34
N ARG A 101 -0.48 6.64 10.11
CA ARG A 101 0.41 6.78 11.27
C ARG A 101 1.83 6.82 10.74
N GLN A 102 2.39 8.02 10.67
CA GLN A 102 3.69 8.24 10.03
C GLN A 102 4.85 7.53 10.72
N ASP A 103 4.67 7.12 11.98
CA ASP A 103 5.61 6.28 12.75
C ASP A 103 5.38 4.76 12.55
N SER A 104 4.33 4.36 11.84
CA SER A 104 4.01 2.95 11.58
C SER A 104 4.79 2.41 10.37
N PRO A 105 5.62 1.37 10.53
CA PRO A 105 6.33 0.75 9.41
C PRO A 105 5.42 0.29 8.27
N LYS A 106 4.25 -0.24 8.59
CA LYS A 106 3.29 -0.73 7.60
C LYS A 106 2.71 0.40 6.74
N ASP A 107 2.40 1.54 7.37
CA ASP A 107 1.90 2.72 6.66
C ASP A 107 3.02 3.34 5.80
N GLN A 108 4.25 3.40 6.33
CA GLN A 108 5.43 3.87 5.58
C GLN A 108 5.69 3.01 4.33
N VAL A 109 5.68 1.68 4.47
CA VAL A 109 5.86 0.75 3.34
C VAL A 109 4.74 0.94 2.30
N GLY A 110 3.51 1.10 2.72
CA GLY A 110 2.37 1.37 1.82
C GLY A 110 2.59 2.65 1.00
N ALA A 111 2.97 3.74 1.65
CA ALA A 111 3.26 5.01 0.99
C ALA A 111 4.45 4.88 0.01
N ILE A 112 5.57 4.30 0.45
CA ILE A 112 6.76 4.08 -0.38
C ILE A 112 6.42 3.26 -1.63
N SER A 113 5.67 2.19 -1.46
CA SER A 113 5.33 1.30 -2.58
C SER A 113 4.46 1.98 -3.64
N LEU A 114 3.60 2.93 -3.25
CA LEU A 114 2.80 3.71 -4.20
C LEU A 114 3.66 4.75 -4.92
N LEU A 115 4.52 5.48 -4.19
CA LEU A 115 5.43 6.46 -4.80
C LEU A 115 6.39 5.81 -5.81
N LEU A 116 6.93 4.63 -5.49
CA LEU A 116 7.74 3.84 -6.42
C LEU A 116 7.00 3.58 -7.74
N ARG A 117 5.73 3.17 -7.66
CA ARG A 117 4.91 2.90 -8.85
C ARG A 117 4.62 4.15 -9.67
N LEU A 118 4.33 5.27 -9.00
CA LEU A 118 4.15 6.58 -9.65
C LEU A 118 5.44 6.99 -10.39
N GLU A 119 6.58 6.87 -9.74
CA GLU A 119 7.86 7.20 -10.34
C GLU A 119 8.19 6.32 -11.55
N LEU A 120 7.90 5.02 -11.51
CA LEU A 120 8.07 4.10 -12.64
C LEU A 120 7.19 4.47 -13.83
N GLN A 121 6.11 5.21 -13.63
CA GLN A 121 5.28 5.80 -14.68
C GLN A 121 5.72 7.21 -15.09
N GLY A 122 6.87 7.68 -14.61
CA GLY A 122 7.43 8.98 -14.96
C GLY A 122 6.84 10.16 -14.17
N VAL A 123 6.09 9.92 -13.12
CA VAL A 123 5.52 10.97 -12.26
C VAL A 123 6.61 11.52 -11.33
N ASN A 124 6.76 12.84 -11.28
CA ASN A 124 7.68 13.47 -10.31
C ASN A 124 7.06 13.43 -8.90
N VAL A 125 7.73 12.74 -7.99
CA VAL A 125 7.36 12.57 -6.56
C VAL A 125 8.52 12.91 -5.62
N GLU A 126 9.45 13.77 -6.05
CA GLU A 126 10.64 14.15 -5.26
C GLU A 126 10.29 14.76 -3.91
N ARG A 127 9.25 15.59 -3.85
CA ARG A 127 8.77 16.20 -2.59
C ARG A 127 8.33 15.14 -1.59
N GLN A 128 7.58 14.15 -2.04
CA GLN A 128 7.09 13.06 -1.21
C GLN A 128 8.24 12.17 -0.72
N TRP A 129 9.24 11.90 -1.56
CA TRP A 129 10.44 11.18 -1.14
C TRP A 129 11.21 11.92 -0.04
N ALA A 130 11.37 13.23 -0.16
CA ALA A 130 12.05 14.03 0.85
C ALA A 130 11.32 14.00 2.21
N GLU A 131 10.00 14.07 2.19
CA GLU A 131 9.17 13.98 3.40
C GLU A 131 9.32 12.62 4.09
N LEU A 132 9.14 11.52 3.35
CA LEU A 132 9.27 10.17 3.89
C LEU A 132 10.66 9.89 4.45
N ALA A 133 11.72 10.25 3.72
CA ALA A 133 13.08 9.98 4.15
C ALA A 133 13.44 10.65 5.48
N GLY A 134 12.88 11.84 5.74
CA GLY A 134 13.04 12.51 7.05
C GLY A 134 12.55 11.65 8.22
N LEU A 135 11.54 10.84 8.01
CA LEU A 135 10.96 9.97 9.03
C LEU A 135 11.68 8.61 9.15
N LEU A 136 12.46 8.21 8.14
CA LEU A 136 13.13 6.91 8.12
C LEU A 136 14.52 6.90 8.77
N GLN A 137 15.11 8.06 9.00
CA GLN A 137 16.51 8.19 9.48
C GLN A 137 16.81 7.39 10.74
N HIS A 138 15.87 7.30 11.67
CA HIS A 138 16.04 6.57 12.93
C HIS A 138 15.80 5.06 12.80
N ARG A 139 15.42 4.55 11.60
CA ARG A 139 15.07 3.16 11.34
C ARG A 139 16.11 2.40 10.51
N ILE A 140 17.19 3.05 10.12
CA ILE A 140 18.20 2.48 9.21
C ILE A 140 18.95 1.27 9.78
N HIS A 141 18.81 0.99 11.08
CA HIS A 141 19.42 -0.15 11.76
C HIS A 141 18.40 -1.13 12.37
N GLU A 142 17.11 -0.99 12.06
CA GLU A 142 16.07 -1.84 12.68
C GLU A 142 16.08 -3.28 12.15
N HIS A 143 16.19 -3.46 10.83
CA HIS A 143 16.23 -4.75 10.14
C HIS A 143 15.16 -5.76 10.60
N ALA A 144 13.95 -5.26 10.88
CA ALA A 144 12.86 -6.09 11.37
C ALA A 144 12.35 -7.09 10.33
N LEU A 145 12.33 -6.66 9.07
CA LEU A 145 11.91 -7.46 7.91
C LEU A 145 12.69 -7.04 6.65
N PRO A 146 13.27 -7.95 5.88
CA PRO A 146 13.95 -7.63 4.63
C PRO A 146 13.06 -6.87 3.64
N PHE A 147 11.76 -7.16 3.62
CA PHE A 147 10.78 -6.46 2.81
C PHE A 147 10.68 -4.96 3.19
N GLN A 148 10.70 -4.65 4.46
CA GLN A 148 10.72 -3.27 4.97
C GLN A 148 12.03 -2.57 4.61
N ASP A 149 13.16 -3.24 4.79
CA ASP A 149 14.48 -2.71 4.49
C ASP A 149 14.62 -2.29 3.02
N LEU A 150 14.13 -3.13 2.10
CA LEU A 150 14.13 -2.82 0.66
C LEU A 150 13.31 -1.56 0.33
N HIS A 151 12.19 -1.34 1.01
CA HIS A 151 11.40 -0.12 0.83
C HIS A 151 12.14 1.11 1.39
N TYR A 152 12.70 0.98 2.57
CA TYR A 152 13.37 2.09 3.25
C TYR A 152 14.64 2.55 2.52
N ILE A 153 15.50 1.61 2.11
CA ILE A 153 16.71 1.95 1.36
C ILE A 153 16.36 2.61 0.02
N TYR A 154 15.29 2.14 -0.65
CA TYR A 154 14.82 2.78 -1.87
C TYR A 154 14.40 4.23 -1.63
N ALA A 155 13.55 4.48 -0.64
CA ALA A 155 13.08 5.83 -0.30
C ALA A 155 14.25 6.77 0.05
N LEU A 156 15.21 6.31 0.85
CA LEU A 156 16.42 7.07 1.20
C LEU A 156 17.26 7.39 -0.04
N ALA A 157 17.45 6.43 -0.94
CA ALA A 157 18.22 6.63 -2.16
C ALA A 157 17.54 7.64 -3.11
N ARG A 158 16.20 7.64 -3.17
CA ARG A 158 15.42 8.56 -4.03
C ARG A 158 15.29 9.98 -3.45
N SER A 159 15.48 10.16 -2.16
CA SER A 159 15.29 11.42 -1.44
C SER A 159 16.52 12.33 -1.38
N SER A 160 17.54 12.10 -2.21
CA SER A 160 18.81 12.84 -2.15
C SER A 160 19.55 12.70 -0.80
N GLN A 161 19.37 11.58 -0.11
CA GLN A 161 20.07 11.24 1.13
C GLN A 161 21.03 10.05 0.94
N PRO A 162 22.05 10.17 0.07
CA PRO A 162 22.90 9.03 -0.31
C PRO A 162 23.73 8.48 0.85
N LYS A 163 24.04 9.32 1.85
CA LYS A 163 24.77 8.88 3.04
C LYS A 163 23.94 7.91 3.87
N GLN A 164 22.70 8.23 4.15
CA GLN A 164 21.78 7.38 4.92
C GLN A 164 21.44 6.11 4.16
N ALA A 165 21.23 6.19 2.86
CA ALA A 165 21.03 5.00 2.02
C ALA A 165 22.25 4.07 2.05
N TYR A 166 23.45 4.61 1.95
CA TYR A 166 24.70 3.83 2.05
C TYR A 166 24.90 3.23 3.45
N GLU A 167 24.65 3.99 4.50
CA GLU A 167 24.73 3.53 5.88
C GLU A 167 23.76 2.36 6.13
N MET A 168 22.51 2.49 5.65
CA MET A 168 21.54 1.41 5.71
C MET A 168 21.99 0.17 4.94
N LEU A 169 22.56 0.33 3.73
CA LEU A 169 23.07 -0.78 2.93
C LEU A 169 24.18 -1.54 3.68
N VAL A 170 25.14 -0.81 4.26
CA VAL A 170 26.22 -1.42 5.06
C VAL A 170 25.66 -2.17 6.27
N SER A 171 24.67 -1.58 6.94
CA SER A 171 24.00 -2.22 8.07
C SER A 171 23.24 -3.48 7.68
N MET A 172 22.52 -3.46 6.56
CA MET A 172 21.82 -4.65 6.01
C MET A 172 22.79 -5.79 5.71
N VAL A 173 23.94 -5.48 5.07
CA VAL A 173 24.98 -6.49 4.77
C VAL A 173 25.59 -7.08 6.03
N ALA A 174 25.78 -6.26 7.07
CA ALA A 174 26.31 -6.75 8.36
C ALA A 174 25.30 -7.61 9.14
N TYR A 175 24.00 -7.40 8.90
CA TYR A 175 22.93 -8.14 9.58
C TYR A 175 22.59 -9.47 8.89
N ALA A 176 22.84 -9.62 7.60
CA ALA A 176 22.54 -10.82 6.79
C ALA A 176 23.51 -11.99 7.08
#